data_fff3fa03ee8ad130c2b291229d8d0983
#
_entry.id   fff3fa03ee8ad130c2b291229d8d0983
#
_cell.length_a   1.000
_cell.length_b   1.000
_cell.length_c   1.000
_cell.angle_alpha   90.00
_cell.angle_beta   90.00
_cell.angle_gamma   90.00
#
_symmetry.space_group_name_H-M   'P 1'
#
loop_
_entity.id
_entity.type
_entity.pdbx_description
1 polymer ?
#
loop_
_entity_poly.entity_id
_entity_poly.type
_entity_poly.pdbx_seq_one_letter_code
_entity_poly.pdbx_strand_id
1 'polypeptide(L)'
;AQVSIAANSLQYGTLAFGGIRGYFRNGKTTIFRLKEHHERLMNASKMLGFEYYIEYEEFKNIMGELIKKNNVSGDFYIRPFIFCDTPRIAPKKPGLEFDLAVYFLRMDDYVKFDGGVRFMSSTYRKYNDASIPTKAKAGGAYINSFLATSDAVRNGYDEALMMDDQGNVVEAAVANVLVVYRGRLLIPDTGAAALEGITIRTVVELLEHAGHTVERERIDRSMIFSADELLVTGTAMKVVYAESLDGKPIGTPNYSEKPKAGKFCKFLQEEFEKVINGDHEKSKDWLEVF
;
A
#
# COMPACT_ATOMS: atom_id res chain seq x y z
N ALA A 1 -16.49 -18.77 -7.52
CA ALA A 1 -15.79 -18.59 -8.79
C ALA A 1 -14.85 -19.78 -9.02
N GLN A 2 -14.63 -20.16 -10.27
CA GLN A 2 -13.67 -21.18 -10.68
C GLN A 2 -12.73 -20.53 -11.71
N VAL A 3 -11.46 -20.84 -11.64
CA VAL A 3 -10.44 -20.36 -12.56
C VAL A 3 -9.69 -21.56 -13.10
N SER A 4 -9.40 -21.57 -14.39
CA SER A 4 -8.62 -22.63 -15.02
C SER A 4 -7.20 -22.69 -14.43
N ILE A 5 -6.68 -23.89 -14.16
CA ILE A 5 -5.27 -24.06 -13.77
C ILE A 5 -4.32 -23.59 -14.87
N ALA A 6 -4.78 -23.55 -16.12
CA ALA A 6 -4.03 -23.04 -17.27
C ALA A 6 -4.24 -21.54 -17.52
N ALA A 7 -4.95 -20.83 -16.64
CA ALA A 7 -5.15 -19.39 -16.76
C ALA A 7 -3.82 -18.65 -16.87
N ASN A 8 -3.71 -17.73 -17.82
CA ASN A 8 -2.49 -16.98 -18.06
C ASN A 8 -2.03 -16.19 -16.83
N SER A 9 -2.99 -15.64 -16.07
CA SER A 9 -2.67 -14.94 -14.80
C SER A 9 -2.04 -15.87 -13.75
N LEU A 10 -2.47 -17.12 -13.67
CA LEU A 10 -1.90 -18.09 -12.72
C LEU A 10 -0.50 -18.50 -13.14
N GLN A 11 -0.26 -18.64 -14.45
CA GLN A 11 1.04 -19.10 -14.96
C GLN A 11 2.09 -17.98 -14.99
N TYR A 12 1.70 -16.74 -15.29
CA TYR A 12 2.65 -15.66 -15.59
C TYR A 12 2.44 -14.40 -14.75
N GLY A 13 1.48 -14.40 -13.81
CA GLY A 13 1.19 -13.23 -12.98
C GLY A 13 0.60 -12.05 -13.76
N THR A 14 -0.06 -12.32 -14.90
CA THR A 14 -0.69 -11.30 -15.75
C THR A 14 -1.98 -10.78 -15.11
N LEU A 15 -1.85 -10.07 -14.02
CA LEU A 15 -2.94 -9.43 -13.29
C LEU A 15 -2.51 -8.10 -12.67
N ALA A 16 -3.46 -7.19 -12.52
CA ALA A 16 -3.33 -5.96 -11.74
C ALA A 16 -4.35 -5.97 -10.61
N PHE A 17 -4.00 -5.48 -9.42
CA PHE A 17 -4.92 -5.54 -8.30
C PHE A 17 -4.99 -4.27 -7.47
N GLY A 18 -6.11 -4.10 -6.77
CA GLY A 18 -6.33 -3.09 -5.76
C GLY A 18 -6.34 -3.67 -4.35
N GLY A 19 -6.23 -2.81 -3.37
CA GLY A 19 -6.54 -3.11 -1.98
C GLY A 19 -7.28 -1.91 -1.43
N ILE A 20 -8.51 -2.08 -0.98
CA ILE A 20 -9.44 -1.02 -0.60
C ILE A 20 -9.96 -1.31 0.79
N ARG A 21 -9.90 -0.33 1.69
CA ARG A 21 -10.50 -0.44 3.03
C ARG A 21 -11.88 0.23 3.06
N GLY A 22 -12.80 -0.45 3.73
CA GLY A 22 -14.05 0.15 4.13
C GLY A 22 -14.24 0.06 5.64
N TYR A 23 -15.08 0.94 6.14
CA TYR A 23 -15.32 1.14 7.56
C TYR A 23 -16.81 1.14 7.85
N PHE A 24 -17.17 0.61 9.01
CA PHE A 24 -18.53 0.70 9.52
C PHE A 24 -18.51 1.55 10.79
N ARG A 25 -19.06 2.75 10.70
CA ARG A 25 -19.07 3.72 11.80
C ARG A 25 -20.47 4.37 11.91
N ASN A 26 -21.00 4.45 13.12
CA ASN A 26 -22.28 5.13 13.40
C ASN A 26 -23.44 4.66 12.49
N GLY A 27 -23.50 3.35 12.21
CA GLY A 27 -24.54 2.75 11.37
C GLY A 27 -24.37 3.01 9.86
N LYS A 28 -23.25 3.61 9.44
CA LYS A 28 -22.94 3.88 8.03
C LYS A 28 -21.75 3.05 7.57
N THR A 29 -21.86 2.52 6.38
CA THR A 29 -20.75 1.85 5.69
C THR A 29 -20.10 2.85 4.73
N THR A 30 -18.79 2.97 4.81
CA THR A 30 -18.02 3.84 3.92
C THR A 30 -16.84 3.10 3.31
N ILE A 31 -16.45 3.49 2.09
CA ILE A 31 -15.21 3.05 1.46
C ILE A 31 -14.27 4.25 1.33
N PHE A 32 -13.03 4.06 1.74
CA PHE A 32 -12.01 5.10 1.72
C PHE A 32 -11.39 5.26 0.33
N ARG A 33 -11.46 6.47 -0.24
CA ARG A 33 -10.85 6.88 -1.52
C ARG A 33 -11.15 5.93 -2.68
N LEU A 34 -12.40 5.49 -2.78
CA LEU A 34 -12.84 4.51 -3.79
C LEU A 34 -12.51 4.96 -5.21
N LYS A 35 -12.71 6.25 -5.51
CA LYS A 35 -12.45 6.81 -6.84
C LYS A 35 -10.97 6.69 -7.23
N GLU A 36 -10.06 7.06 -6.33
CA GLU A 36 -8.63 6.97 -6.59
C GLU A 36 -8.15 5.51 -6.69
N HIS A 37 -8.78 4.61 -5.95
CA HIS A 37 -8.52 3.17 -6.11
C HIS A 37 -8.96 2.63 -7.47
N HIS A 38 -10.12 3.07 -7.96
CA HIS A 38 -10.59 2.75 -9.30
C HIS A 38 -9.64 3.31 -10.36
N GLU A 39 -9.34 4.61 -10.31
CA GLU A 39 -8.42 5.27 -11.25
C GLU A 39 -7.07 4.56 -11.33
N ARG A 40 -6.49 4.21 -10.18
CA ARG A 40 -5.22 3.48 -10.13
C ARG A 40 -5.33 2.09 -10.74
N LEU A 41 -6.44 1.38 -10.54
CA LEU A 41 -6.65 0.05 -11.12
C LEU A 41 -6.78 0.13 -12.65
N MET A 42 -7.54 1.11 -13.17
CA MET A 42 -7.67 1.34 -14.62
C MET A 42 -6.34 1.77 -15.25
N ASN A 43 -5.59 2.65 -14.57
CA ASN A 43 -4.26 3.04 -15.02
C ASN A 43 -3.29 1.85 -15.03
N ALA A 44 -3.35 0.96 -14.04
CA ALA A 44 -2.54 -0.25 -14.02
C ALA A 44 -2.89 -1.20 -15.18
N SER A 45 -4.17 -1.38 -15.47
CA SER A 45 -4.66 -2.11 -16.65
C SER A 45 -4.05 -1.55 -17.94
N LYS A 46 -4.14 -0.24 -18.11
CA LYS A 46 -3.59 0.46 -19.29
C LYS A 46 -2.07 0.32 -19.40
N MET A 47 -1.33 0.52 -18.30
CA MET A 47 0.14 0.40 -18.29
C MET A 47 0.61 -1.01 -18.65
N LEU A 48 -0.11 -2.04 -18.21
CA LEU A 48 0.19 -3.44 -18.49
C LEU A 48 -0.35 -3.89 -19.86
N GLY A 49 -1.05 -3.01 -20.57
CA GLY A 49 -1.63 -3.30 -21.88
C GLY A 49 -2.82 -4.27 -21.81
N PHE A 50 -3.52 -4.37 -20.67
CA PHE A 50 -4.75 -5.14 -20.56
C PHE A 50 -5.88 -4.39 -21.23
N GLU A 51 -6.60 -5.04 -22.11
CA GLU A 51 -7.75 -4.45 -22.81
C GLU A 51 -9.01 -4.62 -21.95
N TYR A 52 -9.01 -3.93 -20.80
CA TYR A 52 -10.12 -3.94 -19.85
C TYR A 52 -10.32 -2.52 -19.28
N TYR A 53 -11.58 -2.12 -19.26
CA TYR A 53 -11.99 -0.86 -18.64
C TYR A 53 -13.41 -1.02 -18.05
N ILE A 54 -13.66 -0.42 -16.92
CA ILE A 54 -14.99 -0.30 -16.31
C ILE A 54 -15.19 1.15 -15.85
N GLU A 55 -16.37 1.70 -16.07
CA GLU A 55 -16.71 3.04 -15.60
C GLU A 55 -16.80 3.09 -14.07
N TYR A 56 -16.50 4.26 -13.49
CA TYR A 56 -16.49 4.42 -12.03
C TYR A 56 -17.85 4.07 -11.38
N GLU A 57 -18.95 4.51 -11.96
CA GLU A 57 -20.29 4.24 -11.41
C GLU A 57 -20.62 2.75 -11.41
N GLU A 58 -20.24 2.03 -12.43
CA GLU A 58 -20.41 0.58 -12.48
C GLU A 58 -19.53 -0.11 -11.44
N PHE A 59 -18.27 0.29 -11.31
CA PHE A 59 -17.37 -0.21 -10.28
C PHE A 59 -17.90 0.06 -8.87
N LYS A 60 -18.41 1.27 -8.61
CA LYS A 60 -19.06 1.65 -7.35
C LYS A 60 -20.30 0.78 -7.06
N ASN A 61 -21.14 0.52 -8.06
CA ASN A 61 -22.29 -0.36 -7.91
C ASN A 61 -21.90 -1.78 -7.51
N ILE A 62 -20.85 -2.35 -8.11
CA ILE A 62 -20.29 -3.66 -7.72
C ILE A 62 -19.87 -3.66 -6.24
N MET A 63 -19.21 -2.58 -5.76
CA MET A 63 -18.84 -2.45 -4.35
C MET A 63 -20.07 -2.42 -3.44
N GLY A 64 -21.10 -1.67 -3.81
CA GLY A 64 -22.37 -1.59 -3.07
C GLY A 64 -23.08 -2.94 -2.97
N GLU A 65 -23.15 -3.68 -4.06
CA GLU A 65 -23.72 -5.03 -4.05
C GLU A 65 -22.92 -5.99 -3.17
N LEU A 66 -21.59 -5.91 -3.21
CA LEU A 66 -20.71 -6.74 -2.42
C LEU A 66 -20.90 -6.46 -0.91
N ILE A 67 -20.97 -5.19 -0.52
CA ILE A 67 -21.26 -4.76 0.86
C ILE A 67 -22.61 -5.33 1.32
N LYS A 68 -23.65 -5.17 0.51
CA LYS A 68 -25.01 -5.65 0.81
C LYS A 68 -25.05 -7.18 0.98
N LYS A 69 -24.43 -7.93 0.07
CA LYS A 69 -24.39 -9.39 0.10
C LYS A 69 -23.63 -9.96 1.30
N ASN A 70 -22.68 -9.20 1.87
CA ASN A 70 -21.86 -9.64 3.01
C ASN A 70 -22.39 -9.18 4.37
N ASN A 71 -23.51 -8.43 4.43
CA ASN A 71 -24.09 -7.90 5.69
C ASN A 71 -23.03 -7.27 6.58
N VAL A 72 -22.36 -6.23 6.07
CA VAL A 72 -21.20 -5.62 6.71
C VAL A 72 -21.60 -4.97 8.04
N SER A 73 -20.86 -5.27 9.12
CA SER A 73 -21.07 -4.73 10.47
C SER A 73 -19.78 -4.32 11.17
N GLY A 74 -18.67 -4.29 10.46
CA GLY A 74 -17.34 -3.94 10.97
C GLY A 74 -16.42 -3.50 9.83
N ASP A 75 -15.15 -3.27 10.14
CA ASP A 75 -14.16 -2.91 9.14
C ASP A 75 -13.90 -4.06 8.17
N PHE A 76 -13.63 -3.72 6.92
CA PHE A 76 -13.49 -4.70 5.86
C PHE A 76 -12.44 -4.29 4.82
N TYR A 77 -12.08 -5.27 4.01
CA TYR A 77 -11.16 -5.11 2.90
C TYR A 77 -11.77 -5.69 1.63
N ILE A 78 -11.66 -4.94 0.54
CA ILE A 78 -12.05 -5.39 -0.79
C ILE A 78 -10.79 -5.51 -1.65
N ARG A 79 -10.69 -6.64 -2.36
CA ARG A 79 -9.64 -6.92 -3.32
C ARG A 79 -10.22 -7.01 -4.73
N PRO A 80 -10.28 -5.89 -5.47
CA PRO A 80 -10.52 -5.96 -6.90
C PRO A 80 -9.23 -6.35 -7.62
N PHE A 81 -9.34 -7.14 -8.69
CA PHE A 81 -8.21 -7.43 -9.57
C PHE A 81 -8.69 -7.70 -11.00
N ILE A 82 -7.95 -7.17 -11.96
CA ILE A 82 -8.13 -7.45 -13.38
C ILE A 82 -7.16 -8.57 -13.70
N PHE A 83 -7.66 -9.65 -14.28
CA PHE A 83 -6.90 -10.86 -14.52
C PHE A 83 -7.24 -11.48 -15.88
N CYS A 84 -6.36 -12.34 -16.36
CA CYS A 84 -6.56 -13.09 -17.57
C CYS A 84 -6.85 -14.57 -17.25
N ASP A 85 -8.06 -15.02 -17.53
CA ASP A 85 -8.47 -16.43 -17.34
C ASP A 85 -8.24 -17.28 -18.61
N THR A 86 -7.83 -16.67 -19.70
CA THR A 86 -7.57 -17.40 -20.95
C THR A 86 -6.53 -18.51 -20.73
N PRO A 87 -6.87 -19.78 -21.03
CA PRO A 87 -5.96 -20.92 -20.84
C PRO A 87 -4.91 -20.98 -21.94
N ARG A 88 -3.85 -20.22 -21.81
CA ARG A 88 -2.80 -20.10 -22.83
C ARG A 88 -1.40 -20.21 -22.24
N ILE A 89 -0.64 -21.15 -22.73
CA ILE A 89 0.76 -21.35 -22.37
C ILE A 89 1.64 -20.47 -23.26
N ALA A 90 1.57 -19.15 -23.07
CA ALA A 90 2.50 -18.19 -23.66
C ALA A 90 2.30 -16.80 -23.02
N PRO A 91 3.35 -16.07 -22.67
CA PRO A 91 3.27 -14.70 -22.17
C PRO A 91 3.13 -13.72 -23.34
N LYS A 92 2.10 -13.90 -24.18
CA LYS A 92 1.81 -13.05 -25.35
C LYS A 92 0.39 -12.54 -25.28
N LYS A 93 0.22 -11.21 -25.38
CA LYS A 93 -1.06 -10.52 -25.27
C LYS A 93 -2.11 -10.92 -26.35
N PRO A 94 -1.80 -11.09 -27.64
CA PRO A 94 -2.82 -11.34 -28.65
C PRO A 94 -3.71 -12.52 -28.31
N GLY A 95 -5.05 -12.30 -28.26
CA GLY A 95 -6.05 -13.30 -27.92
C GLY A 95 -6.15 -13.64 -26.44
N LEU A 96 -5.64 -12.81 -25.55
CA LEU A 96 -5.94 -12.87 -24.12
C LEU A 96 -7.17 -11.98 -23.82
N GLU A 97 -8.07 -12.51 -23.01
CA GLU A 97 -9.24 -11.82 -22.50
C GLU A 97 -9.04 -11.51 -21.03
N PHE A 98 -9.46 -10.33 -20.62
CA PHE A 98 -9.31 -9.85 -19.25
C PHE A 98 -10.67 -9.60 -18.63
N ASP A 99 -10.78 -9.90 -17.34
CA ASP A 99 -12.01 -9.71 -16.58
C ASP A 99 -11.71 -9.14 -15.19
N LEU A 100 -12.73 -8.59 -14.53
CA LEU A 100 -12.67 -8.08 -13.18
C LEU A 100 -13.22 -9.11 -12.21
N ALA A 101 -12.40 -9.48 -11.23
CA ALA A 101 -12.89 -10.21 -10.06
C ALA A 101 -12.73 -9.34 -8.81
N VAL A 102 -13.69 -9.49 -7.90
CA VAL A 102 -13.69 -8.75 -6.62
C VAL A 102 -14.05 -9.70 -5.50
N TYR A 103 -13.26 -9.71 -4.43
CA TYR A 103 -13.63 -10.43 -3.22
C TYR A 103 -13.55 -9.55 -1.98
N PHE A 104 -14.31 -9.96 -0.97
CA PHE A 104 -14.48 -9.28 0.31
C PHE A 104 -13.83 -10.10 1.44
N LEU A 105 -13.18 -9.41 2.36
CA LEU A 105 -12.64 -9.98 3.59
C LEU A 105 -13.08 -9.12 4.78
N ARG A 106 -13.58 -9.74 5.84
CA ARG A 106 -13.72 -9.06 7.13
C ARG A 106 -12.32 -8.81 7.68
N MET A 107 -12.12 -7.65 8.24
CA MET A 107 -10.78 -7.24 8.63
C MET A 107 -10.79 -6.58 10.00
N ASP A 108 -11.18 -7.40 10.99
CA ASP A 108 -11.07 -7.04 12.38
C ASP A 108 -9.59 -7.24 12.78
N ASP A 109 -8.78 -6.18 12.69
CA ASP A 109 -7.38 -6.16 13.11
C ASP A 109 -6.38 -7.00 12.27
N TYR A 110 -6.31 -6.76 10.98
CA TYR A 110 -5.39 -7.48 10.07
C TYR A 110 -3.91 -7.32 10.43
N VAL A 111 -3.53 -6.23 11.08
CA VAL A 111 -2.16 -5.99 11.52
C VAL A 111 -2.21 -5.39 12.92
N LYS A 112 -2.06 -6.22 13.94
CA LYS A 112 -1.80 -5.78 15.31
C LYS A 112 -0.28 -5.66 15.46
N PHE A 113 0.25 -4.47 15.25
CA PHE A 113 1.55 -4.16 15.79
C PHE A 113 1.32 -3.60 17.21
N ASP A 114 1.45 -4.44 18.22
CA ASP A 114 1.48 -4.01 19.63
C ASP A 114 2.76 -3.19 19.94
N GLY A 115 3.50 -2.83 18.90
CA GLY A 115 4.73 -2.05 18.89
C GLY A 115 5.01 -1.48 17.50
N GLY A 116 6.22 -0.97 17.26
CA GLY A 116 6.67 -0.56 15.94
C GLY A 116 7.11 -1.74 15.07
N VAL A 117 7.24 -1.49 13.79
CA VAL A 117 7.72 -2.46 12.80
C VAL A 117 9.24 -2.56 12.86
N ARG A 118 9.78 -3.77 12.97
CA ARG A 118 11.22 -4.03 12.90
C ARG A 118 11.59 -4.37 11.47
N PHE A 119 12.42 -3.52 10.88
CA PHE A 119 12.83 -3.65 9.49
C PHE A 119 14.18 -4.35 9.34
N MET A 120 14.28 -5.15 8.27
CA MET A 120 15.54 -5.60 7.71
C MET A 120 15.82 -4.88 6.39
N SER A 121 17.03 -4.39 6.19
CA SER A 121 17.48 -3.94 4.87
C SER A 121 17.48 -5.12 3.90
N SER A 122 16.64 -5.06 2.88
CA SER A 122 16.53 -6.15 1.91
C SER A 122 17.80 -6.31 1.08
N THR A 123 18.21 -7.55 0.86
CA THR A 123 19.22 -7.91 -0.15
C THR A 123 18.63 -7.88 -1.56
N TYR A 124 17.33 -8.08 -1.70
CA TYR A 124 16.61 -7.92 -2.96
C TYR A 124 16.41 -6.44 -3.26
N ARG A 125 16.76 -6.04 -4.49
CA ARG A 125 16.53 -4.66 -4.93
C ARG A 125 15.13 -4.49 -5.47
N LYS A 126 14.55 -3.30 -5.28
CA LYS A 126 13.29 -2.94 -5.92
C LYS A 126 13.54 -2.85 -7.43
N TYR A 127 12.68 -3.50 -8.20
CA TYR A 127 12.70 -3.35 -9.66
C TYR A 127 12.39 -1.91 -10.07
N ASN A 128 12.92 -1.49 -11.19
CA ASN A 128 12.67 -0.16 -11.77
C ASN A 128 11.65 -0.23 -12.91
N ASP A 129 11.23 0.92 -13.39
CA ASP A 129 10.19 1.05 -14.41
C ASP A 129 10.60 0.49 -15.79
N ALA A 130 11.91 0.36 -16.05
CA ALA A 130 12.42 -0.30 -17.26
C ALA A 130 12.23 -1.82 -17.24
N SER A 131 12.03 -2.40 -16.05
CA SER A 131 11.78 -3.85 -15.89
C SER A 131 10.29 -4.17 -15.89
N ILE A 132 9.52 -3.48 -15.04
CA ILE A 132 8.07 -3.61 -14.91
C ILE A 132 7.52 -2.22 -14.55
N PRO A 133 6.39 -1.76 -15.14
CA PRO A 133 5.79 -0.48 -14.77
C PRO A 133 5.50 -0.41 -13.26
N THR A 134 6.28 0.38 -12.52
CA THR A 134 6.25 0.42 -11.05
C THR A 134 4.98 1.05 -10.49
N LYS A 135 4.32 1.90 -11.28
CA LYS A 135 3.02 2.51 -10.93
C LYS A 135 1.85 1.54 -11.11
N ALA A 136 2.04 0.47 -11.88
CA ALA A 136 1.08 -0.60 -11.99
C ALA A 136 1.21 -1.55 -10.80
N LYS A 137 0.14 -1.75 -10.05
CA LYS A 137 0.11 -2.75 -8.97
C LYS A 137 -0.04 -4.15 -9.57
N ALA A 138 1.03 -4.59 -10.29
CA ALA A 138 1.06 -5.83 -11.06
C ALA A 138 1.30 -7.04 -10.16
N GLY A 139 0.48 -8.09 -10.28
CA GLY A 139 0.60 -9.29 -9.44
C GLY A 139 1.94 -10.01 -9.62
N GLY A 140 2.41 -10.18 -10.85
CA GLY A 140 3.70 -10.82 -11.12
C GLY A 140 4.91 -10.11 -10.51
N ALA A 141 4.82 -8.80 -10.30
CA ALA A 141 5.88 -8.03 -9.65
C ALA A 141 5.99 -8.32 -8.13
N TYR A 142 4.94 -8.85 -7.51
CA TYR A 142 4.92 -9.15 -6.07
C TYR A 142 5.79 -10.32 -5.65
N ILE A 143 6.33 -11.09 -6.58
CA ILE A 143 7.37 -12.08 -6.24
C ILE A 143 8.61 -11.39 -5.63
N ASN A 144 8.95 -10.19 -6.07
CA ASN A 144 10.03 -9.38 -5.49
C ASN A 144 9.74 -9.03 -4.01
N SER A 145 8.52 -8.56 -3.72
CA SER A 145 8.08 -8.29 -2.35
C SER A 145 8.02 -9.56 -1.49
N PHE A 146 7.50 -10.66 -2.05
CA PHE A 146 7.43 -11.95 -1.37
C PHE A 146 8.82 -12.46 -0.94
N LEU A 147 9.81 -12.39 -1.82
CA LEU A 147 11.18 -12.80 -1.51
C LEU A 147 11.79 -11.92 -0.41
N ALA A 148 11.63 -10.60 -0.52
CA ALA A 148 12.15 -9.65 0.45
C ALA A 148 11.53 -9.83 1.85
N THR A 149 10.20 -9.92 1.94
CA THR A 149 9.49 -10.12 3.22
C THR A 149 9.79 -11.50 3.80
N SER A 150 9.84 -12.56 2.96
CA SER A 150 10.16 -13.91 3.44
C SER A 150 11.56 -13.99 4.04
N ASP A 151 12.51 -13.26 3.46
CA ASP A 151 13.88 -13.18 3.97
C ASP A 151 13.92 -12.41 5.30
N ALA A 152 13.22 -11.28 5.40
CA ALA A 152 13.11 -10.51 6.63
C ALA A 152 12.50 -11.35 7.77
N VAL A 153 11.37 -12.02 7.53
CA VAL A 153 10.68 -12.86 8.53
C VAL A 153 11.57 -14.03 8.98
N ARG A 154 12.26 -14.69 8.05
CA ARG A 154 13.20 -15.78 8.38
C ARG A 154 14.36 -15.31 9.28
N ASN A 155 14.76 -14.04 9.18
CA ASN A 155 15.79 -13.43 10.00
C ASN A 155 15.23 -12.73 11.27
N GLY A 156 13.95 -12.92 11.61
CA GLY A 156 13.35 -12.44 12.85
C GLY A 156 12.87 -10.99 12.81
N TYR A 157 12.72 -10.40 11.62
CA TYR A 157 12.16 -9.07 11.40
C TYR A 157 10.71 -9.16 10.93
N ASP A 158 10.00 -8.04 10.97
CA ASP A 158 8.58 -8.00 10.63
C ASP A 158 8.37 -7.63 9.16
N GLU A 159 9.28 -6.82 8.57
CA GLU A 159 9.14 -6.32 7.21
C GLU A 159 10.52 -6.00 6.59
N ALA A 160 10.59 -5.92 5.27
CA ALA A 160 11.78 -5.55 4.52
C ALA A 160 11.74 -4.10 4.04
N LEU A 161 12.81 -3.35 4.27
CA LEU A 161 13.05 -2.04 3.65
C LEU A 161 13.78 -2.25 2.33
N MET A 162 13.14 -1.87 1.23
CA MET A 162 13.68 -2.08 -0.11
C MET A 162 14.42 -0.85 -0.63
N MET A 163 15.50 -1.11 -1.31
CA MET A 163 16.36 -0.10 -1.94
C MET A 163 16.43 -0.32 -3.44
N ASP A 164 16.76 0.73 -4.18
CA ASP A 164 17.10 0.66 -5.59
C ASP A 164 18.49 0.03 -5.82
N ASP A 165 18.91 -0.06 -7.06
CA ASP A 165 20.22 -0.58 -7.47
C ASP A 165 21.39 0.33 -7.05
N GLN A 166 21.11 1.59 -6.71
CA GLN A 166 22.08 2.55 -6.19
C GLN A 166 22.16 2.57 -4.66
N GLY A 167 21.29 1.81 -3.96
CA GLY A 167 21.26 1.73 -2.51
C GLY A 167 20.39 2.79 -1.82
N ASN A 168 19.58 3.54 -2.57
CA ASN A 168 18.63 4.49 -1.98
C ASN A 168 17.37 3.77 -1.52
N VAL A 169 16.80 4.23 -0.42
CA VAL A 169 15.52 3.75 0.09
C VAL A 169 14.40 4.08 -0.90
N VAL A 170 13.61 3.07 -1.22
CA VAL A 170 12.45 3.18 -2.13
C VAL A 170 11.14 3.12 -1.34
N GLU A 171 10.87 2.01 -0.72
CA GLU A 171 9.64 1.73 0.04
C GLU A 171 9.85 0.46 0.88
N ALA A 172 8.90 0.09 1.72
CA ALA A 172 8.83 -1.26 2.29
C ALA A 172 8.39 -2.27 1.20
N ALA A 173 8.52 -3.57 1.45
CA ALA A 173 8.16 -4.58 0.44
C ALA A 173 6.68 -4.50 0.01
N VAL A 174 5.77 -4.07 0.90
CA VAL A 174 4.32 -3.97 0.61
C VAL A 174 3.69 -2.64 1.01
N ALA A 175 4.48 -1.63 1.40
CA ALA A 175 4.03 -0.34 1.91
C ALA A 175 4.99 0.79 1.55
N ASN A 176 4.52 2.04 1.53
CA ASN A 176 5.39 3.20 1.35
C ASN A 176 5.98 3.66 2.70
N VAL A 177 7.00 4.49 2.63
CA VAL A 177 7.65 5.07 3.81
C VAL A 177 7.70 6.59 3.75
N LEU A 178 7.65 7.21 4.95
CA LEU A 178 7.93 8.62 5.18
C LEU A 178 8.97 8.72 6.29
N VAL A 179 9.97 9.54 6.11
CA VAL A 179 11.08 9.73 7.04
C VAL A 179 11.01 11.11 7.66
N VAL A 180 11.08 11.19 8.97
CA VAL A 180 11.32 12.45 9.67
C VAL A 180 12.82 12.51 9.98
N TYR A 181 13.50 13.48 9.38
CA TYR A 181 14.95 13.62 9.52
C TYR A 181 15.31 15.07 9.81
N ARG A 182 15.88 15.32 10.99
CA ARG A 182 16.21 16.67 11.47
C ARG A 182 15.02 17.63 11.39
N GLY A 183 13.86 17.14 11.77
CA GLY A 183 12.59 17.89 11.76
C GLY A 183 11.96 18.09 10.38
N ARG A 184 12.59 17.65 9.28
CA ARG A 184 12.03 17.67 7.91
C ARG A 184 11.22 16.39 7.67
N LEU A 185 10.15 16.52 6.91
CA LEU A 185 9.28 15.41 6.47
C LEU A 185 9.66 15.03 5.05
N LEU A 186 10.19 13.83 4.88
CA LEU A 186 10.77 13.38 3.62
C LEU A 186 10.04 12.13 3.13
N ILE A 187 9.70 12.08 1.85
CA ILE A 187 9.35 10.85 1.15
C ILE A 187 10.42 10.54 0.11
N PRO A 188 10.75 9.26 -0.12
CA PRO A 188 11.77 8.91 -1.09
C PRO A 188 11.50 9.50 -2.47
N ASP A 189 12.47 10.22 -3.03
CA ASP A 189 12.49 10.53 -4.45
C ASP A 189 13.05 9.33 -5.19
N THR A 190 12.16 8.44 -5.55
CA THR A 190 12.51 7.15 -6.14
C THR A 190 12.54 7.19 -7.66
N GLY A 191 12.39 8.38 -8.24
CA GLY A 191 12.18 8.49 -9.67
C GLY A 191 10.99 7.63 -10.11
N ALA A 192 11.27 6.49 -10.74
CA ALA A 192 10.25 5.58 -11.24
C ALA A 192 10.07 4.29 -10.38
N ALA A 193 10.74 4.13 -9.24
CA ALA A 193 10.82 2.83 -8.57
C ALA A 193 9.70 2.51 -7.56
N ALA A 194 9.06 3.51 -6.92
CA ALA A 194 8.00 3.26 -5.94
C ALA A 194 6.60 3.21 -6.54
N LEU A 195 5.72 2.43 -5.90
CA LEU A 195 4.29 2.49 -6.16
C LEU A 195 3.71 3.81 -5.60
N GLU A 196 2.85 4.47 -6.38
CA GLU A 196 2.07 5.62 -5.90
C GLU A 196 0.93 5.16 -4.98
N GLY A 197 1.26 5.01 -3.69
CA GLY A 197 0.31 4.54 -2.68
C GLY A 197 -0.75 5.60 -2.37
N ILE A 198 -2.02 5.17 -2.26
CA ILE A 198 -3.12 6.08 -1.89
C ILE A 198 -2.97 6.50 -0.42
N THR A 199 -2.47 5.64 0.44
CA THR A 199 -2.26 5.96 1.86
C THR A 199 -1.12 6.97 2.05
N ILE A 200 0.01 6.83 1.36
CA ILE A 200 1.08 7.84 1.48
C ILE A 200 0.63 9.19 0.91
N ARG A 201 -0.14 9.22 -0.17
CA ARG A 201 -0.76 10.43 -0.69
C ARG A 201 -1.69 11.06 0.37
N THR A 202 -2.51 10.27 1.06
CA THR A 202 -3.36 10.74 2.15
C THR A 202 -2.53 11.34 3.29
N VAL A 203 -1.45 10.70 3.68
CA VAL A 203 -0.52 11.18 4.72
C VAL A 203 0.09 12.53 4.34
N VAL A 204 0.54 12.67 3.10
CA VAL A 204 1.06 13.95 2.59
C VAL A 204 -0.02 15.03 2.64
N GLU A 205 -1.22 14.77 2.13
CA GLU A 205 -2.33 15.72 2.12
C GLU A 205 -2.77 16.14 3.55
N LEU A 206 -2.73 15.23 4.54
CA LEU A 206 -3.01 15.56 5.95
C LEU A 206 -1.92 16.43 6.57
N LEU A 207 -0.65 16.15 6.29
CA LEU A 207 0.48 16.95 6.77
C LEU A 207 0.45 18.37 6.17
N GLU A 208 0.22 18.48 4.86
CA GLU A 208 0.10 19.76 4.17
C GLU A 208 -1.10 20.57 4.66
N HIS A 209 -2.25 19.92 4.92
CA HIS A 209 -3.42 20.54 5.53
C HIS A 209 -3.12 21.11 6.91
N ALA A 210 -2.26 20.47 7.69
CA ALA A 210 -1.79 20.94 8.99
C ALA A 210 -0.65 21.99 8.90
N GLY A 211 -0.30 22.46 7.68
CA GLY A 211 0.72 23.47 7.45
C GLY A 211 2.16 22.97 7.43
N HIS A 212 2.36 21.67 7.30
CA HIS A 212 3.68 21.08 7.13
C HIS A 212 4.04 20.92 5.65
N THR A 213 5.33 21.05 5.33
CA THR A 213 5.85 20.76 4.00
C THR A 213 6.44 19.36 3.96
N VAL A 214 6.04 18.56 2.98
CA VAL A 214 6.63 17.24 2.71
C VAL A 214 7.50 17.32 1.47
N GLU A 215 8.76 16.98 1.61
CA GLU A 215 9.75 17.07 0.55
C GLU A 215 10.01 15.71 -0.08
N ARG A 216 10.32 15.69 -1.39
CA ARG A 216 10.86 14.51 -2.06
C ARG A 216 12.36 14.61 -2.04
N GLU A 217 13.02 13.60 -1.48
CA GLU A 217 14.47 13.59 -1.36
C GLU A 217 15.03 12.19 -1.57
N ARG A 218 16.23 12.12 -2.10
CA ARG A 218 16.99 10.87 -2.16
C ARG A 218 17.42 10.49 -0.74
N ILE A 219 16.95 9.35 -0.26
CA ILE A 219 17.16 8.87 1.11
C ILE A 219 18.11 7.68 1.05
N ASP A 220 19.26 7.81 1.64
CA ASP A 220 20.16 6.68 1.83
C ASP A 220 19.87 5.95 3.16
N ARG A 221 20.37 4.72 3.27
CA ARG A 221 20.14 3.89 4.46
C ARG A 221 20.72 4.53 5.73
N SER A 222 21.80 5.30 5.64
CA SER A 222 22.41 5.93 6.80
C SER A 222 21.55 7.04 7.39
N MET A 223 20.75 7.72 6.58
CA MET A 223 19.75 8.67 7.06
C MET A 223 18.70 8.00 7.94
N ILE A 224 18.27 6.77 7.62
CA ILE A 224 17.30 6.04 8.43
C ILE A 224 17.84 5.76 9.84
N PHE A 225 19.11 5.42 10.00
CA PHE A 225 19.71 5.17 11.31
C PHE A 225 19.78 6.40 12.21
N SER A 226 19.69 7.59 11.63
CA SER A 226 19.69 8.88 12.35
C SER A 226 18.39 9.65 12.19
N ALA A 227 17.33 8.99 11.70
CA ALA A 227 16.01 9.59 11.57
C ALA A 227 15.34 9.79 12.94
N ASP A 228 14.56 10.87 13.04
CA ASP A 228 13.71 11.14 14.20
C ASP A 228 12.51 10.16 14.23
N GLU A 229 11.94 9.86 13.06
CA GLU A 229 10.88 8.86 12.85
C GLU A 229 11.02 8.22 11.46
N LEU A 230 10.67 6.95 11.36
CA LEU A 230 10.36 6.29 10.10
C LEU A 230 8.92 5.79 10.18
N LEU A 231 8.08 6.29 9.29
CA LEU A 231 6.66 5.92 9.21
C LEU A 231 6.43 5.01 8.02
N VAL A 232 5.56 4.04 8.21
CA VAL A 232 5.16 3.06 7.20
C VAL A 232 3.68 3.24 6.92
N THR A 233 3.32 3.30 5.64
CA THR A 233 1.94 3.61 5.24
C THR A 233 1.43 2.64 4.19
N GLY A 234 0.25 2.10 4.43
CA GLY A 234 -0.39 1.18 3.50
C GLY A 234 -1.87 0.99 3.83
N THR A 235 -2.64 0.54 2.86
CA THR A 235 -4.10 0.37 3.02
C THR A 235 -4.45 -0.52 4.21
N ALA A 236 -3.69 -1.59 4.44
CA ALA A 236 -3.97 -2.53 5.52
C ALA A 236 -3.58 -1.99 6.91
N MET A 237 -2.44 -1.33 7.00
CA MET A 237 -1.85 -0.88 8.26
C MET A 237 -2.12 0.59 8.61
N LYS A 238 -2.73 1.38 7.71
CA LYS A 238 -2.88 2.83 7.83
C LYS A 238 -1.50 3.50 7.98
N VAL A 239 -1.16 3.95 9.20
CA VAL A 239 0.13 4.57 9.54
C VAL A 239 0.68 3.90 10.79
N VAL A 240 1.88 3.36 10.71
CA VAL A 240 2.62 2.78 11.83
C VAL A 240 4.05 3.29 11.85
N TYR A 241 4.70 3.30 13.03
CA TYR A 241 6.10 3.66 13.13
C TYR A 241 7.02 2.45 12.96
N ALA A 242 8.22 2.69 12.47
CA ALA A 242 9.28 1.70 12.50
C ALA A 242 10.02 1.75 13.85
N GLU A 243 10.17 0.61 14.50
CA GLU A 243 10.92 0.49 15.74
C GLU A 243 12.43 0.46 15.49
N SER A 244 12.84 -0.30 14.48
CA SER A 244 14.26 -0.50 14.18
C SER A 244 14.51 -0.82 12.71
N LEU A 245 15.75 -0.59 12.29
CA LEU A 245 16.31 -1.09 11.03
C LEU A 245 17.60 -1.87 11.34
N ASP A 246 17.69 -3.12 10.86
CA ASP A 246 18.84 -4.01 11.05
C ASP A 246 19.26 -4.10 12.54
N GLY A 247 18.27 -4.20 13.44
CA GLY A 247 18.47 -4.26 14.88
C GLY A 247 18.88 -2.95 15.56
N LYS A 248 18.98 -1.83 14.81
CA LYS A 248 19.29 -0.52 15.36
C LYS A 248 18.00 0.26 15.59
N PRO A 249 17.76 0.81 16.80
CA PRO A 249 16.56 1.58 17.11
C PRO A 249 16.48 2.86 16.27
N ILE A 250 15.25 3.27 15.91
CA ILE A 250 14.98 4.53 15.19
C ILE A 250 14.34 5.51 16.18
N GLY A 251 14.72 6.80 16.07
CA GLY A 251 14.15 7.86 16.91
C GLY A 251 14.77 7.95 18.32
N THR A 252 15.77 7.14 18.63
CA THR A 252 16.54 7.22 19.86
C THR A 252 18.00 6.83 19.63
N PRO A 253 18.96 7.55 20.21
CA PRO A 253 20.37 7.15 20.18
C PRO A 253 20.70 6.05 21.20
N ASN A 254 19.79 5.75 22.11
CA ASN A 254 20.00 4.82 23.22
C ASN A 254 19.42 3.44 22.92
N TYR A 255 20.28 2.46 22.73
CA TYR A 255 19.90 1.07 22.46
C TYR A 255 19.11 0.40 23.60
N SER A 256 19.16 0.95 24.82
CA SER A 256 18.41 0.45 25.97
C SER A 256 16.99 0.99 26.04
N GLU A 257 16.65 1.98 25.23
CA GLU A 257 15.32 2.54 25.17
C GLU A 257 14.50 1.87 24.05
N LYS A 258 13.30 1.42 24.39
CA LYS A 258 12.37 0.91 23.38
C LYS A 258 11.79 2.09 22.59
N PRO A 259 11.97 2.14 21.24
CA PRO A 259 11.37 3.17 20.41
C PRO A 259 9.84 3.19 20.54
N LYS A 260 9.26 4.37 20.35
CA LYS A 260 7.81 4.60 20.43
C LYS A 260 7.38 5.44 19.23
N ALA A 261 6.08 5.43 18.96
CA ALA A 261 5.49 6.33 17.99
C ALA A 261 5.86 7.77 18.32
N GLY A 262 6.52 8.44 17.39
CA GLY A 262 6.91 9.83 17.52
C GLY A 262 5.74 10.80 17.31
N LYS A 263 6.05 12.09 17.27
CA LYS A 263 5.06 13.17 17.16
C LYS A 263 4.21 13.05 15.89
N PHE A 264 4.87 12.83 14.73
CA PHE A 264 4.18 12.81 13.46
C PHE A 264 3.40 11.51 13.24
N CYS A 265 3.90 10.39 13.73
CA CYS A 265 3.15 9.14 13.70
C CYS A 265 1.83 9.27 14.48
N LYS A 266 1.87 9.77 15.71
CA LYS A 266 0.68 9.97 16.55
C LYS A 266 -0.30 10.93 15.91
N PHE A 267 0.17 12.10 15.46
CA PHE A 267 -0.64 13.07 14.75
C PHE A 267 -1.38 12.45 13.56
N LEU A 268 -0.66 11.72 12.70
CA LEU A 268 -1.25 11.10 11.52
C LEU A 268 -2.24 9.98 11.88
N GLN A 269 -1.98 9.21 12.93
CA GLN A 269 -2.92 8.20 13.42
C GLN A 269 -4.23 8.87 13.89
N GLU A 270 -4.15 9.95 14.67
CA GLU A 270 -5.30 10.71 15.13
C GLU A 270 -6.09 11.34 13.98
N GLU A 271 -5.42 12.00 13.03
CA GLU A 271 -6.08 12.61 11.87
C GLU A 271 -6.74 11.56 10.97
N PHE A 272 -6.06 10.42 10.77
CA PHE A 272 -6.62 9.32 9.99
C PHE A 272 -7.91 8.76 10.65
N GLU A 273 -7.92 8.61 11.99
CA GLU A 273 -9.13 8.19 12.71
C GLU A 273 -10.25 9.23 12.59
N LYS A 274 -9.97 10.53 12.69
CA LYS A 274 -10.98 11.58 12.43
C LYS A 274 -11.57 11.47 11.03
N VAL A 275 -10.71 11.20 10.02
CA VAL A 275 -11.18 11.04 8.63
C VAL A 275 -12.15 9.88 8.52
N ILE A 276 -11.79 8.69 9.01
CA ILE A 276 -12.63 7.50 8.85
C ILE A 276 -13.90 7.52 9.70
N ASN A 277 -13.92 8.32 10.77
CA ASN A 277 -15.11 8.56 11.59
C ASN A 277 -16.04 9.62 11.01
N GLY A 278 -15.59 10.37 10.00
CA GLY A 278 -16.36 11.47 9.41
C GLY A 278 -16.18 12.81 10.09
N ASP A 279 -15.26 12.94 11.03
CA ASP A 279 -15.02 14.12 11.88
C ASP A 279 -13.98 15.10 11.28
N HIS A 280 -13.36 14.75 10.16
CA HIS A 280 -12.40 15.59 9.45
C HIS A 280 -13.05 16.23 8.22
N GLU A 281 -12.66 17.46 7.83
CA GLU A 281 -13.23 18.13 6.65
C GLU A 281 -13.04 17.33 5.35
N LYS A 282 -11.90 16.64 5.20
CA LYS A 282 -11.59 15.77 4.05
C LYS A 282 -12.45 14.51 3.97
N SER A 283 -13.19 14.17 5.03
CA SER A 283 -14.05 12.98 5.05
C SER A 283 -15.09 13.02 3.95
N LYS A 284 -15.59 14.19 3.59
CA LYS A 284 -16.61 14.37 2.53
C LYS A 284 -16.11 13.96 1.16
N ASP A 285 -14.80 14.19 0.90
CA ASP A 285 -14.17 13.93 -0.38
C ASP A 285 -13.58 12.51 -0.45
N TRP A 286 -13.23 11.94 0.71
CA TRP A 286 -12.49 10.68 0.79
C TRP A 286 -13.31 9.47 1.18
N LEU A 287 -14.51 9.67 1.70
CA LEU A 287 -15.40 8.58 2.10
C LEU A 287 -16.60 8.48 1.15
N GLU A 288 -16.63 7.39 0.38
CA GLU A 288 -17.81 7.02 -0.40
C GLU A 288 -18.79 6.28 0.50
N VAL A 289 -20.01 6.78 0.66
CA VAL A 289 -21.04 6.24 1.56
C VAL A 289 -21.92 5.23 0.82
N PHE A 290 -22.26 4.09 1.48
CA PHE A 290 -23.09 3.00 0.95
C PHE A 290 -24.24 2.65 1.90
#